data_97d2366dd7f08c1bc60ef81f6578832f
#
_entry.id   97d2366dd7f08c1bc60ef81f6578832f
#
_cell.length_a   1.000
_cell.length_b   1.000
_cell.length_c   1.000
_cell.angle_alpha   90.00
_cell.angle_beta   90.00
_cell.angle_gamma   90.00
#
_symmetry.space_group_name_H-M   'P 1'
#
loop_
_entity.id
_entity.type
_entity.pdbx_description
1 polymer ?
#
loop_
_entity_poly.entity_id
_entity_poly.type
_entity_poly.pdbx_seq_one_letter_code
_entity_poly.pdbx_strand_id
1 'polypeptide(L)'
;AGYFVESEQIPTACALGVLVDRDQSVKAAGGYLIQLMPGAGEDVITKVEGGIMAAGPVSALLDKNDDPEQLLRDVMSDFDLKILETCPVSYKCYCSRERVERALISLGRDELEQMLSEQGGCQLTCQFCDAVYDFSAEDLKGLLKNM
;
A
#
# COMPACT_ATOMS: atom_id res chain seq x y z
N ALA A 1 -9.37 2.94 -8.75
CA ALA A 1 -9.72 2.78 -10.18
C ALA A 1 -9.35 4.03 -11.00
N GLY A 2 -9.67 5.25 -10.56
CA GLY A 2 -9.46 6.49 -11.32
C GLY A 2 -8.06 6.63 -11.94
N TYR A 3 -7.01 6.43 -11.17
CA TYR A 3 -5.63 6.48 -11.68
C TYR A 3 -5.40 5.52 -12.88
N PHE A 4 -5.85 4.28 -12.80
CA PHE A 4 -5.68 3.32 -13.89
C PHE A 4 -6.46 3.70 -15.15
N VAL A 5 -7.67 4.25 -14.97
CA VAL A 5 -8.50 4.69 -16.10
C VAL A 5 -7.93 5.96 -16.75
N GLU A 6 -7.57 6.96 -15.95
CA GLU A 6 -7.15 8.29 -16.45
C GLU A 6 -5.71 8.34 -16.92
N SER A 7 -4.79 7.71 -16.16
CA SER A 7 -3.35 7.76 -16.43
C SER A 7 -2.86 6.57 -17.25
N GLU A 8 -3.30 5.36 -16.90
CA GLU A 8 -2.86 4.13 -17.57
C GLU A 8 -3.78 3.73 -18.73
N GLN A 9 -4.97 4.35 -18.83
CA GLN A 9 -5.99 4.04 -19.83
C GLN A 9 -6.45 2.57 -19.81
N ILE A 10 -6.43 1.96 -18.64
CA ILE A 10 -6.85 0.58 -18.41
C ILE A 10 -8.18 0.57 -17.66
N PRO A 11 -9.27 0.09 -18.28
CA PRO A 11 -10.56 -0.10 -17.59
C PRO A 11 -10.37 -1.00 -16.38
N THR A 12 -10.69 -0.47 -15.20
CA THR A 12 -10.34 -1.11 -13.92
C THR A 12 -11.50 -1.05 -12.94
N ALA A 13 -11.87 -2.20 -12.38
CA ALA A 13 -12.69 -2.31 -11.19
C ALA A 13 -11.80 -2.60 -9.97
N CYS A 14 -12.03 -1.92 -8.86
CA CYS A 14 -11.29 -2.11 -7.62
C CYS A 14 -12.24 -2.01 -6.44
N ALA A 15 -12.16 -2.98 -5.54
CA ALA A 15 -12.89 -2.94 -4.28
C ALA A 15 -11.96 -3.34 -3.12
N LEU A 16 -12.06 -2.58 -2.03
CA LEU A 16 -11.35 -2.83 -0.79
C LEU A 16 -12.36 -2.93 0.35
N GLY A 17 -12.09 -3.78 1.33
CA GLY A 17 -12.93 -3.95 2.49
C GLY A 17 -12.11 -4.23 3.75
N VAL A 18 -12.53 -3.62 4.85
CA VAL A 18 -12.00 -3.89 6.19
C VAL A 18 -13.19 -4.15 7.11
N LEU A 19 -13.14 -5.23 7.85
CA LEU A 19 -14.08 -5.51 8.93
C LEU A 19 -13.35 -5.35 10.26
N VAL A 20 -13.86 -4.46 11.09
CA VAL A 20 -13.30 -4.16 12.41
C VAL A 20 -14.21 -4.75 13.48
N ASP A 21 -13.66 -5.46 14.46
CA ASP A 21 -14.40 -6.02 15.58
C ASP A 21 -14.67 -4.94 16.66
N ARG A 22 -15.48 -5.28 17.67
CA ARG A 22 -15.89 -4.36 18.75
C ARG A 22 -14.72 -3.85 19.60
N ASP A 23 -13.65 -4.63 19.69
CA ASP A 23 -12.41 -4.28 20.39
C ASP A 23 -11.45 -3.43 19.54
N GLN A 24 -11.89 -3.00 18.34
CA GLN A 24 -11.11 -2.25 17.34
C GLN A 24 -10.00 -3.05 16.66
N SER A 25 -9.92 -4.35 16.86
CA SER A 25 -9.06 -5.21 16.07
C SER A 25 -9.60 -5.40 14.64
N VAL A 26 -8.71 -5.59 13.68
CA VAL A 26 -9.10 -5.92 12.29
C VAL A 26 -9.41 -7.41 12.23
N LYS A 27 -10.69 -7.74 11.97
CA LYS A 27 -11.16 -9.12 11.82
C LYS A 27 -10.88 -9.67 10.42
N ALA A 28 -11.11 -8.87 9.39
CA ALA A 28 -10.82 -9.21 8.01
C ALA A 28 -10.48 -7.95 7.22
N ALA A 29 -9.50 -8.06 6.32
CA ALA A 29 -9.11 -6.98 5.42
C ALA A 29 -8.59 -7.54 4.11
N GLY A 30 -8.98 -6.93 2.99
CA GLY A 30 -8.52 -7.33 1.67
C GLY A 30 -9.25 -6.62 0.56
N GLY A 31 -9.07 -7.12 -0.65
CA GLY A 31 -9.69 -6.52 -1.82
C GLY A 31 -9.30 -7.23 -3.09
N TYR A 32 -9.82 -6.71 -4.19
CA TYR A 32 -9.47 -7.16 -5.53
C TYR A 32 -9.28 -5.97 -6.48
N LEU A 33 -8.52 -6.22 -7.51
CA LEU A 33 -8.34 -5.34 -8.65
C LEU A 33 -8.57 -6.17 -9.91
N ILE A 34 -9.52 -5.77 -10.74
CA ILE A 34 -9.85 -6.44 -12.02
C ILE A 34 -9.56 -5.44 -13.13
N GLN A 35 -8.76 -5.85 -14.09
CA GLN A 35 -8.42 -5.05 -15.26
C GLN A 35 -8.83 -5.77 -16.54
N LEU A 36 -9.48 -5.04 -17.44
CA LEU A 36 -9.84 -5.59 -18.73
C LEU A 36 -8.62 -5.61 -19.66
N MET A 37 -8.40 -6.72 -20.31
CA MET A 37 -7.38 -6.80 -21.36
C MET A 37 -7.81 -6.00 -22.59
N PRO A 38 -6.86 -5.44 -23.36
CA PRO A 38 -7.17 -4.74 -24.60
C PRO A 38 -7.99 -5.62 -25.56
N GLY A 39 -9.10 -5.08 -26.05
CA GLY A 39 -10.00 -5.80 -26.95
C GLY A 39 -11.04 -6.69 -26.26
N ALA A 40 -11.19 -6.63 -24.95
CA ALA A 40 -12.29 -7.30 -24.25
C ALA A 40 -13.64 -6.80 -24.79
N GLY A 41 -14.53 -7.75 -25.13
CA GLY A 41 -15.87 -7.45 -25.65
C GLY A 41 -16.85 -7.01 -24.57
N GLU A 42 -17.96 -6.42 -24.99
CA GLU A 42 -19.06 -5.97 -24.11
C GLU A 42 -19.64 -7.11 -23.25
N ASP A 43 -19.62 -8.33 -23.75
CA ASP A 43 -20.07 -9.52 -23.01
C ASP A 43 -19.16 -9.83 -21.81
N VAL A 44 -17.85 -9.59 -21.93
CA VAL A 44 -16.89 -9.74 -20.84
C VAL A 44 -17.14 -8.66 -19.79
N ILE A 45 -17.35 -7.43 -20.21
CA ILE A 45 -17.63 -6.30 -19.31
C ILE A 45 -18.91 -6.60 -18.50
N THR A 46 -19.98 -6.99 -19.18
CA THR A 46 -21.27 -7.32 -18.54
C THR A 46 -21.14 -8.44 -17.52
N LYS A 47 -20.35 -9.49 -17.81
CA LYS A 47 -20.10 -10.59 -16.88
C LYS A 47 -19.31 -10.15 -15.66
N VAL A 48 -18.25 -9.32 -15.83
CA VAL A 48 -17.47 -8.78 -14.72
C VAL A 48 -18.34 -7.92 -13.81
N GLU A 49 -19.11 -7.00 -14.37
CA GLU A 49 -20.04 -6.15 -13.62
C GLU A 49 -21.09 -6.97 -12.88
N GLY A 50 -21.68 -7.95 -13.55
CA GLY A 50 -22.66 -8.87 -12.96
C GLY A 50 -22.08 -9.66 -11.78
N GLY A 51 -20.88 -10.20 -11.92
CA GLY A 51 -20.18 -10.93 -10.87
C GLY A 51 -19.85 -10.05 -9.65
N ILE A 52 -19.35 -8.84 -9.89
CA ILE A 52 -19.08 -7.86 -8.83
C ILE A 52 -20.36 -7.51 -8.04
N MET A 53 -21.44 -7.24 -8.75
CA MET A 53 -22.74 -6.92 -8.13
C MET A 53 -23.31 -8.09 -7.33
N ALA A 54 -23.21 -9.30 -7.86
CA ALA A 54 -23.71 -10.51 -7.21
C ALA A 54 -22.90 -10.90 -5.97
N ALA A 55 -21.59 -10.74 -6.00
CA ALA A 55 -20.69 -11.07 -4.89
C ALA A 55 -20.94 -10.20 -3.65
N GLY A 56 -21.29 -8.94 -3.83
CA GLY A 56 -21.56 -7.99 -2.75
C GLY A 56 -20.30 -7.42 -2.08
N PRO A 57 -20.40 -6.94 -0.84
CA PRO A 57 -19.30 -6.25 -0.17
C PRO A 57 -18.11 -7.17 0.13
N VAL A 58 -16.90 -6.72 -0.20
CA VAL A 58 -15.63 -7.46 0.04
C VAL A 58 -15.46 -7.86 1.50
N SER A 59 -15.78 -6.96 2.46
CA SER A 59 -15.68 -7.27 3.87
C SER A 59 -16.55 -8.44 4.31
N ALA A 60 -17.74 -8.60 3.70
CA ALA A 60 -18.62 -9.72 3.99
C ALA A 60 -18.13 -11.03 3.36
N LEU A 61 -17.48 -10.97 2.23
CA LEU A 61 -16.85 -12.14 1.59
C LEU A 61 -15.66 -12.63 2.42
N LEU A 62 -14.79 -11.73 2.81
CA LEU A 62 -13.61 -12.04 3.63
C LEU A 62 -13.94 -12.52 5.05
N ASP A 63 -15.08 -12.08 5.62
CA ASP A 63 -15.56 -12.58 6.92
C ASP A 63 -15.99 -14.05 6.86
N LYS A 64 -16.47 -14.50 5.68
CA LYS A 64 -16.84 -15.90 5.45
C LYS A 64 -15.63 -16.79 5.19
N ASN A 65 -14.68 -16.28 4.44
CA ASN A 65 -13.46 -16.99 4.06
C ASN A 65 -12.36 -15.99 3.75
N ASP A 66 -11.20 -16.11 4.40
CA ASP A 66 -10.03 -15.27 4.23
C ASP A 66 -9.11 -15.71 3.07
N ASP A 67 -9.53 -16.72 2.30
CA ASP A 67 -8.81 -17.18 1.12
C ASP A 67 -9.00 -16.22 -0.07
N PRO A 68 -7.92 -15.55 -0.53
CA PRO A 68 -7.99 -14.63 -1.67
C PRO A 68 -8.39 -15.32 -2.98
N GLU A 69 -8.11 -16.61 -3.16
CA GLU A 69 -8.53 -17.36 -4.33
C GLU A 69 -10.06 -17.52 -4.33
N GLN A 70 -10.67 -17.84 -3.19
CA GLN A 70 -12.12 -17.95 -3.08
C GLN A 70 -12.80 -16.60 -3.32
N LEU A 71 -12.22 -15.48 -2.82
CA LEU A 71 -12.70 -14.14 -3.10
C LEU A 71 -12.78 -13.87 -4.62
N LEU A 72 -11.71 -14.23 -5.35
CA LEU A 72 -11.70 -14.07 -6.81
C LEU A 72 -12.74 -14.96 -7.51
N ARG A 73 -12.94 -16.21 -7.06
CA ARG A 73 -13.95 -17.11 -7.61
C ARG A 73 -15.36 -16.61 -7.38
N ASP A 74 -15.63 -16.02 -6.22
CA ASP A 74 -16.94 -15.45 -5.89
C ASP A 74 -17.25 -14.23 -6.77
N VAL A 75 -16.27 -13.35 -6.97
CA VAL A 75 -16.44 -12.13 -7.79
C VAL A 75 -16.46 -12.43 -9.29
N MET A 76 -15.69 -13.42 -9.73
CA MET A 76 -15.52 -13.80 -11.14
C MET A 76 -16.23 -15.14 -11.46
N SER A 77 -17.40 -15.37 -10.88
CA SER A 77 -18.12 -16.66 -10.93
C SER A 77 -18.43 -17.15 -12.35
N ASP A 78 -18.57 -16.22 -13.30
CA ASP A 78 -18.86 -16.54 -14.71
C ASP A 78 -17.60 -16.82 -15.56
N PHE A 79 -16.42 -16.88 -14.91
CA PHE A 79 -15.15 -17.11 -15.58
C PHE A 79 -14.44 -18.37 -15.07
N ASP A 80 -13.73 -19.05 -15.98
CA ASP A 80 -12.79 -20.11 -15.62
C ASP A 80 -11.45 -19.48 -15.23
N LEU A 81 -11.23 -19.34 -13.91
CA LEU A 81 -10.06 -18.65 -13.37
C LEU A 81 -8.84 -19.54 -13.35
N LYS A 82 -7.74 -19.01 -13.87
CA LYS A 82 -6.41 -19.59 -13.75
C LYS A 82 -5.56 -18.75 -12.80
N ILE A 83 -5.21 -19.29 -11.63
CA ILE A 83 -4.25 -18.65 -10.73
C ILE A 83 -2.86 -18.77 -11.33
N LEU A 84 -2.23 -17.65 -11.57
CA LEU A 84 -0.90 -17.56 -12.16
C LEU A 84 0.19 -17.55 -11.10
N GLU A 85 -0.05 -16.82 -10.00
CA GLU A 85 0.92 -16.64 -8.93
C GLU A 85 0.23 -16.37 -7.60
N THR A 86 0.80 -16.88 -6.52
CA THR A 86 0.40 -16.58 -5.14
C THR A 86 1.64 -16.18 -4.35
N CYS A 87 1.63 -14.97 -3.76
CA CYS A 87 2.73 -14.44 -3.01
C CYS A 87 2.31 -14.13 -1.57
N PRO A 88 3.14 -14.46 -0.56
CA PRO A 88 2.89 -14.02 0.80
C PRO A 88 3.04 -12.50 0.89
N VAL A 89 2.12 -11.87 1.62
CA VAL A 89 2.16 -10.43 1.88
C VAL A 89 2.35 -10.16 3.36
N SER A 90 3.02 -9.06 3.69
CA SER A 90 3.21 -8.62 5.07
C SER A 90 3.22 -7.10 5.16
N TYR A 91 2.69 -6.58 6.28
CA TYR A 91 2.88 -5.17 6.62
C TYR A 91 4.31 -4.98 7.11
N LYS A 92 5.15 -4.34 6.30
CA LYS A 92 6.57 -4.13 6.61
C LYS A 92 7.02 -2.75 6.20
N CYS A 93 7.54 -2.00 7.17
CA CYS A 93 8.24 -0.77 6.88
C CYS A 93 9.69 -1.03 6.48
N TYR A 94 10.14 -0.34 5.45
CA TYR A 94 11.52 -0.38 4.98
C TYR A 94 12.36 0.82 5.48
N CYS A 95 11.86 1.58 6.48
CA CYS A 95 12.66 2.63 7.06
C CYS A 95 13.87 2.05 7.80
N SER A 96 14.96 2.79 7.79
CA SER A 96 16.17 2.49 8.56
C SER A 96 16.92 3.79 8.85
N ARG A 97 17.81 3.76 9.84
CA ARG A 97 18.64 4.91 10.17
C ARG A 97 19.40 5.42 8.94
N GLU A 98 19.98 4.52 8.13
CA GLU A 98 20.74 4.88 6.93
C GLU A 98 19.85 5.56 5.86
N ARG A 99 18.58 5.17 5.75
CA ARG A 99 17.66 5.86 4.83
C ARG A 99 17.30 7.25 5.31
N VAL A 100 17.13 7.42 6.61
CA VAL A 100 16.88 8.74 7.22
C VAL A 100 18.12 9.63 7.11
N GLU A 101 19.33 9.09 7.31
CA GLU A 101 20.59 9.81 7.10
C GLU A 101 20.73 10.33 5.66
N ARG A 102 20.42 9.48 4.66
CA ARG A 102 20.39 9.93 3.26
C ARG A 102 19.38 11.04 3.00
N ALA A 103 18.22 10.98 3.65
CA ALA A 103 17.22 12.05 3.55
C ALA A 103 17.74 13.35 4.17
N LEU A 104 18.41 13.29 5.33
CA LEU A 104 19.05 14.46 5.94
C LEU A 104 20.13 15.04 5.02
N ILE A 105 21.01 14.20 4.46
CA ILE A 105 22.04 14.64 3.51
C ILE A 105 21.42 15.35 2.30
N SER A 106 20.24 14.89 1.83
CA SER A 106 19.56 15.50 0.67
C SER A 106 19.01 16.91 0.94
N LEU A 107 18.89 17.34 2.20
CA LEU A 107 18.53 18.73 2.55
C LEU A 107 19.65 19.72 2.22
N GLY A 108 20.89 19.25 2.19
CA GLY A 108 22.06 20.07 1.92
C GLY A 108 22.77 20.50 3.19
N ARG A 109 24.00 21.01 2.99
CA ARG A 109 24.93 21.40 4.07
C ARG A 109 24.35 22.51 4.94
N ASP A 110 23.82 23.56 4.32
CA ASP A 110 23.37 24.77 5.02
C ASP A 110 22.24 24.45 6.01
N GLU A 111 21.26 23.61 5.59
CA GLU A 111 20.16 23.17 6.46
C GLU A 111 20.66 22.32 7.64
N LEU A 112 21.62 21.41 7.41
CA LEU A 112 22.20 20.60 8.48
C LEU A 112 23.00 21.42 9.46
N GLU A 113 23.75 22.44 9.01
CA GLU A 113 24.48 23.38 9.86
C GLU A 113 23.50 24.25 10.67
N GLN A 114 22.38 24.66 10.08
CA GLN A 114 21.34 25.39 10.80
C GLN A 114 20.72 24.52 11.91
N MET A 115 20.31 23.28 11.60
CA MET A 115 19.78 22.34 12.60
C MET A 115 20.78 22.10 13.74
N LEU A 116 22.07 21.96 13.42
CA LEU A 116 23.11 21.78 14.42
C LEU A 116 23.25 22.98 15.31
N SER A 117 23.20 24.20 14.76
CA SER A 117 23.42 25.46 15.51
C SER A 117 22.21 25.85 16.37
N GLU A 118 20.98 25.62 15.88
CA GLU A 118 19.77 26.04 16.56
C GLU A 118 19.25 25.01 17.57
N GLN A 119 19.32 23.72 17.22
CA GLN A 119 18.69 22.65 18.00
C GLN A 119 19.67 21.67 18.62
N GLY A 120 20.92 21.66 18.15
CA GLY A 120 21.96 20.73 18.63
C GLY A 120 21.70 19.26 18.25
N GLY A 121 20.74 18.99 17.38
CA GLY A 121 20.32 17.67 16.94
C GLY A 121 18.94 17.72 16.27
N CYS A 122 18.43 16.57 15.83
CA CYS A 122 17.07 16.48 15.31
C CYS A 122 16.46 15.12 15.59
N GLN A 123 15.14 15.07 15.61
CA GLN A 123 14.35 13.85 15.72
C GLN A 123 13.44 13.73 14.49
N LEU A 124 13.44 12.57 13.87
CA LEU A 124 12.55 12.28 12.74
C LEU A 124 11.69 11.05 13.04
N THR A 125 10.43 11.15 12.70
CA THR A 125 9.47 10.04 12.85
C THR A 125 9.09 9.50 11.49
N CYS A 126 9.14 8.19 11.34
CA CYS A 126 8.69 7.53 10.12
C CYS A 126 7.16 7.65 10.01
N GLN A 127 6.67 8.25 8.95
CA GLN A 127 5.23 8.45 8.71
C GLN A 127 4.46 7.15 8.44
N PHE A 128 5.16 6.03 8.23
CA PHE A 128 4.52 4.75 7.93
C PHE A 128 4.41 3.83 9.14
N CYS A 129 5.41 3.81 10.04
CA CYS A 129 5.45 2.89 11.19
C CYS A 129 5.73 3.57 12.53
N ASP A 130 5.75 4.90 12.55
CA ASP A 130 6.01 5.74 13.73
C ASP A 130 7.36 5.50 14.44
N ALA A 131 8.27 4.77 13.82
CA ALA A 131 9.62 4.60 14.34
C ALA A 131 10.32 5.96 14.44
N VAL A 132 10.91 6.22 15.60
CA VAL A 132 11.59 7.47 15.90
C VAL A 132 13.11 7.29 15.72
N TYR A 133 13.72 8.25 15.06
CA TYR A 133 15.16 8.32 14.80
C TYR A 133 15.72 9.62 15.37
N ASP A 134 16.55 9.50 16.40
CA ASP A 134 17.23 10.63 17.03
C ASP A 134 18.63 10.78 16.44
N PHE A 135 18.99 12.02 16.10
CA PHE A 135 20.29 12.41 15.62
C PHE A 135 20.88 13.49 16.55
N SER A 136 21.95 13.12 17.23
CA SER A 136 22.69 14.02 18.11
C SER A 136 23.52 15.04 17.32
N ALA A 137 24.06 16.03 18.02
CA ALA A 137 25.03 16.97 17.43
C ALA A 137 26.26 16.26 16.82
N GLU A 138 26.69 15.15 17.42
CA GLU A 138 27.81 14.37 16.91
C GLU A 138 27.44 13.63 15.61
N ASP A 139 26.23 13.08 15.55
CA ASP A 139 25.71 12.44 14.33
C ASP A 139 25.63 13.44 13.16
N LEU A 140 25.05 14.62 13.39
CA LEU A 140 24.95 15.67 12.36
C LEU A 140 26.34 16.15 11.89
N LYS A 141 27.30 16.31 12.82
CA LYS A 141 28.71 16.64 12.46
C LYS A 141 29.35 15.52 11.64
N GLY A 142 29.01 14.26 11.93
CA GLY A 142 29.45 13.10 11.17
C GLY A 142 28.93 13.13 9.73
N LEU A 143 27.65 13.43 9.55
CA LEU A 143 27.03 13.57 8.23
C LEU A 143 27.67 14.70 7.43
N LEU A 144 27.88 15.88 8.05
CA LEU A 144 28.52 17.04 7.42
C LEU A 144 29.95 16.80 6.94
N LYS A 145 30.71 15.90 7.61
CA LYS A 145 32.04 15.53 7.18
C LYS A 145 32.09 14.62 5.93
N ASN A 146 30.99 13.87 5.73
CA ASN A 146 30.89 12.90 4.64
C ASN A 146 30.18 13.46 3.39
N MET A 147 29.77 14.74 3.42
CA MET A 147 29.22 15.51 2.30
C MET A 147 30.33 16.29 1.59
#